data_df576e5b859afe2b095d7c6ecc474cfb
#
_entry.id   df576e5b859afe2b095d7c6ecc474cfb
#
_cell.length_a   1.000
_cell.length_b   1.000
_cell.length_c   1.000
_cell.angle_alpha   90.00
_cell.angle_beta   90.00
_cell.angle_gamma   90.00
#
_symmetry.space_group_name_H-M   'P 1'
#
loop_
_entity.id
_entity.type
_entity.pdbx_description
1 polymer ?
#
loop_
_entity_poly.entity_id
_entity_poly.type
_entity_poly.pdbx_seq_one_letter_code
_entity_poly.pdbx_strand_id
1 'polypeptide(L)'
;MQGKTHAAIGAATYVFFCNKLPGKFNILGMIITICSALLADIDHPKSIVNKYILPIKNEKTKRVFYATVGIIILGFDNIYVRDSGLKAIAAAFIAISLNSHRNGFSHSFLGFVCFSIIGSLLEVKSKIPYFTFYIVIGYAGHLIGDMFTKQGIPLFYPVNNKKVKFPMTYVVGSKKGNAIESVITMMIVLYIGYNLMPWSILPLDAILK
;
A
#
# COMPACT_ATOMS: atom_id res chain seq x y z
N MET A 1 4.51 1.09 10.31
CA MET A 1 5.64 1.99 9.92
C MET A 1 5.12 3.40 9.65
N GLN A 2 6.02 4.38 9.38
CA GLN A 2 5.58 5.69 8.86
C GLN A 2 5.20 5.56 7.37
N GLY A 3 4.19 6.31 6.94
CA GLY A 3 3.71 6.20 5.56
C GLY A 3 4.76 6.51 4.48
N LYS A 4 5.75 7.41 4.76
CA LYS A 4 6.88 7.64 3.85
C LYS A 4 7.76 6.40 3.66
N THR A 5 7.93 5.60 4.70
CA THR A 5 8.69 4.35 4.65
C THR A 5 7.90 3.28 3.87
N HIS A 6 6.56 3.22 4.03
CA HIS A 6 5.72 2.34 3.20
C HIS A 6 5.76 2.73 1.72
N ALA A 7 5.74 4.02 1.40
CA ALA A 7 5.90 4.47 0.01
C ALA A 7 7.27 4.06 -0.58
N ALA A 8 8.34 4.21 0.20
CA ALA A 8 9.68 3.77 -0.21
C ALA A 8 9.73 2.24 -0.42
N ILE A 9 9.15 1.45 0.50
CA ILE A 9 9.05 -0.02 0.35
C ILE A 9 8.26 -0.36 -0.92
N GLY A 10 7.14 0.31 -1.19
CA GLY A 10 6.38 0.11 -2.43
C GLY A 10 7.24 0.33 -3.68
N ALA A 11 8.01 1.42 -3.72
CA ALA A 11 8.93 1.69 -4.82
C ALA A 11 10.02 0.62 -4.95
N ALA A 12 10.64 0.21 -3.83
CA ALA A 12 11.66 -0.85 -3.84
C ALA A 12 11.09 -2.19 -4.30
N THR A 13 9.90 -2.55 -3.85
CA THR A 13 9.22 -3.78 -4.24
C THR A 13 8.92 -3.77 -5.74
N TYR A 14 8.46 -2.64 -6.29
CA TYR A 14 8.28 -2.50 -7.73
C TYR A 14 9.60 -2.72 -8.48
N VAL A 15 10.68 -2.04 -8.11
CA VAL A 15 11.99 -2.16 -8.77
C VAL A 15 12.52 -3.59 -8.68
N PHE A 16 12.32 -4.27 -7.56
CA PHE A 16 12.73 -5.67 -7.38
C PHE A 16 12.02 -6.62 -8.36
N PHE A 17 10.74 -6.36 -8.64
CA PHE A 17 9.94 -7.24 -9.50
C PHE A 17 9.87 -6.77 -10.97
N CYS A 18 10.13 -5.51 -11.29
CA CYS A 18 9.96 -4.97 -12.64
C CYS A 18 10.78 -5.71 -13.72
N ASN A 19 11.98 -6.19 -13.38
CA ASN A 19 12.83 -6.96 -14.30
C ASN A 19 12.42 -8.45 -14.40
N LYS A 20 11.51 -8.93 -13.53
CA LYS A 20 11.02 -10.32 -13.51
C LYS A 20 9.67 -10.46 -14.19
N LEU A 21 9.02 -9.34 -14.48
CA LEU A 21 7.78 -9.29 -15.23
C LEU A 21 8.07 -9.22 -16.73
N PRO A 22 7.20 -9.74 -17.56
CA PRO A 22 7.30 -9.58 -19.03
C PRO A 22 6.97 -8.13 -19.41
N GLY A 23 7.75 -7.18 -18.97
CA GLY A 23 7.60 -5.75 -19.21
C GLY A 23 8.82 -4.99 -18.73
N LYS A 24 9.26 -4.00 -19.50
CA LYS A 24 10.28 -3.04 -19.08
C LYS A 24 9.74 -2.18 -17.94
N PHE A 25 10.62 -1.50 -17.20
CA PHE A 25 10.25 -0.50 -16.21
C PHE A 25 9.15 0.43 -16.72
N ASN A 26 8.06 0.53 -15.94
CA ASN A 26 6.90 1.37 -16.25
C ASN A 26 6.62 2.28 -15.05
N ILE A 27 6.68 3.57 -15.28
CA ILE A 27 6.46 4.58 -14.25
C ILE A 27 5.05 4.50 -13.64
N LEU A 28 4.03 4.17 -14.46
CA LEU A 28 2.66 3.99 -14.00
C LEU A 28 2.56 2.80 -13.04
N GLY A 29 3.20 1.68 -13.34
CA GLY A 29 3.26 0.52 -12.46
C GLY A 29 3.92 0.84 -11.13
N MET A 30 5.00 1.63 -11.15
CA MET A 30 5.66 2.08 -9.91
C MET A 30 4.72 2.96 -9.07
N ILE A 31 4.02 3.91 -9.69
CA ILE A 31 3.06 4.78 -9.00
C ILE A 31 1.93 3.94 -8.38
N ILE A 32 1.35 3.00 -9.13
CA ILE A 32 0.28 2.12 -8.63
C ILE A 32 0.77 1.30 -7.43
N THR A 33 1.99 0.75 -7.50
CA THR A 33 2.57 -0.03 -6.41
C THR A 33 2.81 0.81 -5.16
N ILE A 34 3.31 2.03 -5.31
CA ILE A 34 3.48 2.98 -4.19
C ILE A 34 2.11 3.33 -3.58
N CYS A 35 1.12 3.65 -4.40
CA CYS A 35 -0.23 3.94 -3.92
C CYS A 35 -0.81 2.73 -3.18
N SER A 36 -0.63 1.52 -3.70
CA SER A 36 -1.08 0.28 -3.07
C SER A 36 -0.41 0.04 -1.72
N ALA A 37 0.88 0.35 -1.59
CA ALA A 37 1.58 0.27 -0.31
C ALA A 37 1.03 1.26 0.73
N LEU A 38 0.29 2.28 0.34
CA LEU A 38 -0.37 3.23 1.25
C LEU A 38 -1.85 2.91 1.51
N LEU A 39 -2.46 2.01 0.71
CA LEU A 39 -3.88 1.67 0.82
C LEU A 39 -4.23 1.00 2.14
N ALA A 40 -3.35 0.17 2.69
CA ALA A 40 -3.60 -0.49 3.97
C ALA A 40 -3.80 0.51 5.13
N ASP A 41 -3.14 1.65 5.06
CA ASP A 41 -3.25 2.73 6.05
C ASP A 41 -4.45 3.68 5.83
N ILE A 42 -5.26 3.45 4.80
CA ILE A 42 -6.41 4.32 4.50
C ILE A 42 -7.45 4.32 5.63
N ASP A 43 -7.47 3.28 6.44
CA ASP A 43 -8.33 3.17 7.61
C ASP A 43 -7.83 3.99 8.82
N HIS A 44 -6.60 4.52 8.77
CA HIS A 44 -6.03 5.34 9.84
C HIS A 44 -6.30 6.83 9.57
N PRO A 45 -7.00 7.56 10.46
CA PRO A 45 -7.40 8.95 10.20
C PRO A 45 -6.23 9.94 10.07
N LYS A 46 -5.06 9.57 10.58
CA LYS A 46 -3.82 10.37 10.51
C LYS A 46 -2.81 9.82 9.49
N SER A 47 -3.22 8.90 8.60
CA SER A 47 -2.35 8.40 7.53
C SER A 47 -1.96 9.52 6.55
N ILE A 48 -0.93 9.28 5.74
CA ILE A 48 -0.52 10.24 4.71
C ILE A 48 -1.71 10.57 3.79
N VAL A 49 -2.46 9.58 3.35
CA VAL A 49 -3.62 9.75 2.47
C VAL A 49 -4.68 10.61 3.16
N ASN A 50 -5.08 10.26 4.37
CA ASN A 50 -6.13 10.96 5.11
C ASN A 50 -5.73 12.36 5.59
N LYS A 51 -4.42 12.63 5.68
CA LYS A 51 -3.94 13.98 5.98
C LYS A 51 -4.43 15.02 4.95
N TYR A 52 -4.59 14.62 3.69
CA TYR A 52 -5.02 15.49 2.60
C TYR A 52 -6.50 15.37 2.27
N ILE A 53 -7.12 14.22 2.54
CA ILE A 53 -8.51 13.94 2.16
C ILE A 53 -9.49 14.35 3.27
N LEU A 54 -9.18 14.06 4.55
CA LEU A 54 -10.11 14.33 5.64
C LEU A 54 -9.99 15.77 6.15
N PRO A 55 -11.11 16.50 6.28
CA PRO A 55 -11.13 17.85 6.87
C PRO A 55 -10.72 17.82 8.34
N ILE A 56 -11.18 16.83 9.10
CA ILE A 56 -10.83 16.61 10.50
C ILE A 56 -10.27 15.19 10.64
N LYS A 57 -9.08 15.08 11.24
CA LYS A 57 -8.30 13.82 11.32
C LYS A 57 -8.68 12.99 12.54
N ASN A 58 -9.94 12.58 12.62
CA ASN A 58 -10.48 11.76 13.70
C ASN A 58 -11.30 10.58 13.16
N GLU A 59 -11.57 9.60 14.03
CA GLU A 59 -12.30 8.38 13.67
C GLU A 59 -13.73 8.65 13.20
N LYS A 60 -14.42 9.62 13.79
CA LYS A 60 -15.82 9.94 13.41
C LYS A 60 -15.87 10.49 11.98
N THR A 61 -15.03 11.48 11.68
CA THR A 61 -14.97 12.07 10.34
C THR A 61 -14.57 11.03 9.29
N LYS A 62 -13.59 10.17 9.60
CA LYS A 62 -13.19 9.08 8.71
C LYS A 62 -14.37 8.16 8.40
N ARG A 63 -15.07 7.70 9.43
CA ARG A 63 -16.23 6.80 9.27
C ARG A 63 -17.32 7.44 8.39
N VAL A 64 -17.72 8.66 8.72
CA VAL A 64 -18.74 9.38 7.95
C VAL A 64 -18.28 9.57 6.51
N PHE A 65 -17.04 10.05 6.30
CA PHE A 65 -16.52 10.32 4.97
C PHE A 65 -16.53 9.06 4.09
N TYR A 66 -15.91 7.96 4.54
CA TYR A 66 -15.84 6.75 3.75
C TYR A 66 -17.18 6.03 3.58
N ALA A 67 -18.09 6.10 4.57
CA ALA A 67 -19.46 5.62 4.42
C ALA A 67 -20.19 6.41 3.34
N THR A 68 -20.11 7.74 3.38
CA THR A 68 -20.75 8.61 2.40
C THR A 68 -20.23 8.36 0.99
N VAL A 69 -18.91 8.29 0.82
CA VAL A 69 -18.28 7.97 -0.48
C VAL A 69 -18.74 6.61 -0.99
N GLY A 70 -18.72 5.58 -0.15
CA GLY A 70 -19.19 4.25 -0.52
C GLY A 70 -20.66 4.21 -0.92
N ILE A 71 -21.55 4.89 -0.19
CA ILE A 71 -22.97 4.98 -0.50
C ILE A 71 -23.21 5.74 -1.82
N ILE A 72 -22.49 6.85 -2.03
CA ILE A 72 -22.60 7.61 -3.28
C ILE A 72 -22.18 6.77 -4.48
N ILE A 73 -21.03 6.06 -4.39
CA ILE A 73 -20.56 5.19 -5.46
C ILE A 73 -21.58 4.07 -5.73
N LEU A 74 -22.12 3.45 -4.69
CA LEU A 74 -23.11 2.38 -4.82
C LEU A 74 -24.41 2.87 -5.44
N GLY A 75 -24.89 4.04 -5.04
CA GLY A 75 -26.08 4.68 -5.61
C GLY A 75 -25.88 5.02 -7.08
N PHE A 76 -24.77 5.66 -7.42
CA PHE A 76 -24.40 5.97 -8.80
C PHE A 76 -24.30 4.72 -9.66
N ASP A 77 -23.63 3.67 -9.15
CA ASP A 77 -23.50 2.42 -9.86
C ASP A 77 -24.86 1.75 -10.13
N ASN A 78 -25.73 1.69 -9.15
CA ASN A 78 -27.04 1.06 -9.31
C ASN A 78 -27.95 1.77 -10.33
N ILE A 79 -27.83 3.10 -10.43
CA ILE A 79 -28.67 3.90 -11.31
C ILE A 79 -28.11 3.94 -12.74
N TYR A 80 -26.80 4.13 -12.90
CA TYR A 80 -26.22 4.50 -14.20
C TYR A 80 -25.30 3.43 -14.82
N VAL A 81 -24.54 2.67 -14.04
CA VAL A 81 -23.41 1.87 -14.57
C VAL A 81 -23.63 0.37 -14.44
N ARG A 82 -24.09 -0.10 -13.28
CA ARG A 82 -24.30 -1.53 -12.92
C ARG A 82 -23.04 -2.38 -13.05
N ASP A 83 -21.98 -1.95 -12.43
CA ASP A 83 -20.63 -2.46 -12.57
C ASP A 83 -20.12 -3.18 -11.33
N SER A 84 -19.61 -4.41 -11.49
CA SER A 84 -19.10 -5.20 -10.38
C SER A 84 -17.87 -4.58 -9.71
N GLY A 85 -17.00 -3.90 -10.47
CA GLY A 85 -15.81 -3.23 -9.93
C GLY A 85 -16.18 -2.03 -9.07
N LEU A 86 -17.16 -1.20 -9.52
CA LEU A 86 -17.66 -0.07 -8.72
C LEU A 86 -18.35 -0.55 -7.44
N LYS A 87 -19.12 -1.64 -7.52
CA LYS A 87 -19.73 -2.27 -6.32
C LYS A 87 -18.66 -2.74 -5.33
N ALA A 88 -17.60 -3.38 -5.84
CA ALA A 88 -16.50 -3.84 -5.00
C ALA A 88 -15.75 -2.67 -4.33
N ILE A 89 -15.50 -1.58 -5.06
CA ILE A 89 -14.91 -0.35 -4.51
C ILE A 89 -15.83 0.26 -3.44
N ALA A 90 -17.12 0.38 -3.71
CA ALA A 90 -18.10 0.90 -2.76
C ALA A 90 -18.14 0.05 -1.47
N ALA A 91 -18.15 -1.27 -1.61
CA ALA A 91 -18.10 -2.20 -0.48
C ALA A 91 -16.81 -2.05 0.34
N ALA A 92 -15.66 -1.84 -0.32
CA ALA A 92 -14.40 -1.59 0.37
C ALA A 92 -14.44 -0.28 1.18
N PHE A 93 -14.96 0.82 0.63
CA PHE A 93 -15.12 2.07 1.38
C PHE A 93 -16.07 1.93 2.57
N ILE A 94 -17.18 1.21 2.41
CA ILE A 94 -18.10 0.91 3.52
C ILE A 94 -17.38 0.06 4.58
N ALA A 95 -16.64 -0.97 4.19
CA ALA A 95 -15.86 -1.79 5.12
C ALA A 95 -14.82 -0.96 5.89
N ILE A 96 -14.08 -0.06 5.21
CA ILE A 96 -13.14 0.87 5.84
C ILE A 96 -13.85 1.80 6.84
N SER A 97 -15.07 2.25 6.54
CA SER A 97 -15.85 3.11 7.43
C SER A 97 -16.25 2.41 8.72
N LEU A 98 -16.63 1.13 8.64
CA LEU A 98 -17.09 0.34 9.78
C LEU A 98 -15.94 -0.13 10.69
N ASN A 99 -14.75 -0.32 10.12
CA ASN A 99 -13.59 -0.77 10.87
C ASN A 99 -12.81 0.39 11.47
N SER A 100 -12.35 0.23 12.72
CA SER A 100 -11.32 1.09 13.28
C SER A 100 -9.95 0.54 12.93
N HIS A 101 -8.96 1.39 12.78
CA HIS A 101 -7.57 1.00 12.50
C HIS A 101 -7.03 -0.09 13.44
N ARG A 102 -7.53 -0.14 14.68
CA ARG A 102 -7.14 -1.15 15.66
C ARG A 102 -7.75 -2.55 15.41
N ASN A 103 -8.85 -2.63 14.66
CA ASN A 103 -9.55 -3.89 14.38
C ASN A 103 -9.00 -4.65 13.16
N GLY A 104 -8.14 -4.05 12.37
CA GLY A 104 -7.20 -4.75 11.53
C GLY A 104 -7.66 -5.32 10.21
N PHE A 105 -8.88 -4.99 9.69
CA PHE A 105 -9.30 -5.49 8.38
C PHE A 105 -8.27 -5.18 7.29
N SER A 106 -7.88 -3.92 7.16
CA SER A 106 -6.89 -3.49 6.17
C SER A 106 -5.48 -4.08 6.39
N HIS A 107 -5.14 -4.47 7.62
CA HIS A 107 -3.86 -5.08 7.97
C HIS A 107 -3.95 -6.61 8.12
N SER A 108 -4.93 -7.23 7.46
CA SER A 108 -5.16 -8.67 7.50
C SER A 108 -5.00 -9.32 6.12
N PHE A 109 -4.87 -10.63 6.12
CA PHE A 109 -4.90 -11.42 4.89
C PHE A 109 -6.24 -11.27 4.15
N LEU A 110 -7.35 -11.12 4.90
CA LEU A 110 -8.67 -10.86 4.29
C LEU A 110 -8.68 -9.54 3.52
N GLY A 111 -8.16 -8.45 4.12
CA GLY A 111 -8.03 -7.17 3.43
C GLY A 111 -7.15 -7.26 2.18
N PHE A 112 -6.01 -7.96 2.28
CA PHE A 112 -5.13 -8.22 1.16
C PHE A 112 -5.85 -8.91 0.00
N VAL A 113 -6.61 -9.97 0.27
CA VAL A 113 -7.40 -10.69 -0.75
C VAL A 113 -8.49 -9.80 -1.34
N CYS A 114 -9.22 -9.05 -0.52
CA CYS A 114 -10.26 -8.13 -1.01
C CYS A 114 -9.69 -7.07 -1.96
N PHE A 115 -8.58 -6.42 -1.60
CA PHE A 115 -7.95 -5.42 -2.47
C PHE A 115 -7.33 -6.05 -3.73
N SER A 116 -6.86 -7.29 -3.65
CA SER A 116 -6.38 -8.04 -4.84
C SER A 116 -7.52 -8.35 -5.82
N ILE A 117 -8.70 -8.73 -5.31
CA ILE A 117 -9.90 -8.94 -6.13
C ILE A 117 -10.36 -7.63 -6.79
N ILE A 118 -10.39 -6.52 -6.03
CA ILE A 118 -10.69 -5.20 -6.60
C ILE A 118 -9.69 -4.86 -7.71
N GLY A 119 -8.41 -5.12 -7.48
CA GLY A 119 -7.36 -4.95 -8.47
C GLY A 119 -7.62 -5.73 -9.76
N SER A 120 -8.03 -7.00 -9.65
CA SER A 120 -8.32 -7.83 -10.82
C SER A 120 -9.54 -7.34 -11.61
N LEU A 121 -10.59 -6.89 -10.93
CA LEU A 121 -11.76 -6.30 -11.58
C LEU A 121 -11.41 -4.99 -12.30
N LEU A 122 -10.52 -4.17 -11.72
CA LEU A 122 -10.06 -2.94 -12.34
C LEU A 122 -9.10 -3.20 -13.51
N GLU A 123 -8.27 -4.23 -13.46
CA GLU A 123 -7.37 -4.61 -14.54
C GLU A 123 -8.14 -4.94 -15.82
N VAL A 124 -9.18 -5.77 -15.70
CA VAL A 124 -10.05 -6.15 -16.83
C VAL A 124 -10.64 -4.92 -17.52
N LYS A 125 -10.95 -3.86 -16.76
CA LYS A 125 -11.60 -2.65 -17.29
C LYS A 125 -10.63 -1.59 -17.80
N SER A 126 -9.60 -1.30 -17.01
CA SER A 126 -8.62 -0.27 -17.33
C SER A 126 -7.72 -0.69 -18.50
N LYS A 127 -7.65 -1.99 -18.78
CA LYS A 127 -6.71 -2.59 -19.74
C LYS A 127 -5.24 -2.25 -19.45
N ILE A 128 -4.95 -1.85 -18.20
CA ILE A 128 -3.57 -1.62 -17.74
C ILE A 128 -2.98 -2.99 -17.40
N PRO A 129 -1.97 -3.45 -18.15
CA PRO A 129 -1.40 -4.77 -17.91
C PRO A 129 -0.73 -4.83 -16.53
N TYR A 130 -0.89 -5.97 -15.86
CA TYR A 130 -0.30 -6.24 -14.53
C TYR A 130 -0.80 -5.34 -13.40
N PHE A 131 -1.94 -4.66 -13.55
CA PHE A 131 -2.50 -3.77 -12.53
C PHE A 131 -2.70 -4.49 -11.20
N THR A 132 -3.28 -5.69 -11.24
CA THR A 132 -3.46 -6.55 -10.06
C THR A 132 -2.14 -6.88 -9.39
N PHE A 133 -1.13 -7.21 -10.18
CA PHE A 133 0.19 -7.53 -9.65
C PHE A 133 0.81 -6.34 -8.91
N TYR A 134 0.69 -5.12 -9.46
CA TYR A 134 1.16 -3.91 -8.79
C TYR A 134 0.48 -3.67 -7.45
N ILE A 135 -0.84 -3.94 -7.37
CA ILE A 135 -1.59 -3.86 -6.11
C ILE A 135 -1.09 -4.91 -5.12
N VAL A 136 -0.97 -6.16 -5.55
CA VAL A 136 -0.54 -7.28 -4.71
C VAL A 136 0.84 -7.03 -4.10
N ILE A 137 1.83 -6.67 -4.90
CA ILE A 137 3.20 -6.47 -4.40
C ILE A 137 3.33 -5.25 -3.49
N GLY A 138 2.63 -4.15 -3.80
CA GLY A 138 2.64 -2.95 -2.96
C GLY A 138 1.98 -3.21 -1.61
N TYR A 139 0.80 -3.82 -1.61
CA TYR A 139 0.07 -4.14 -0.39
C TYR A 139 0.80 -5.17 0.47
N ALA A 140 1.35 -6.23 -0.15
CA ALA A 140 2.17 -7.21 0.56
C ALA A 140 3.40 -6.56 1.20
N GLY A 141 4.09 -5.67 0.48
CA GLY A 141 5.22 -4.90 1.01
C GLY A 141 4.85 -4.08 2.25
N HIS A 142 3.65 -3.47 2.26
CA HIS A 142 3.13 -2.78 3.44
C HIS A 142 2.96 -3.73 4.63
N LEU A 143 2.24 -4.84 4.44
CA LEU A 143 1.97 -5.80 5.52
C LEU A 143 3.28 -6.35 6.11
N ILE A 144 4.22 -6.75 5.25
CA ILE A 144 5.54 -7.23 5.67
C ILE A 144 6.27 -6.14 6.46
N GLY A 145 6.26 -4.90 5.97
CA GLY A 145 6.88 -3.77 6.66
C GLY A 145 6.34 -3.57 8.07
N ASP A 146 5.03 -3.67 8.26
CA ASP A 146 4.41 -3.50 9.58
C ASP A 146 4.65 -4.65 10.55
N MET A 147 4.95 -5.86 10.04
CA MET A 147 5.38 -6.98 10.89
C MET A 147 6.74 -6.71 11.59
N PHE A 148 7.57 -5.79 11.08
CA PHE A 148 8.80 -5.34 11.75
C PHE A 148 8.55 -4.28 12.84
N THR A 149 7.32 -3.84 13.03
CA THR A 149 6.98 -2.90 14.09
C THR A 149 6.56 -3.62 15.37
N LYS A 150 6.79 -2.99 16.55
CA LYS A 150 6.39 -3.56 17.85
C LYS A 150 4.89 -3.84 17.94
N GLN A 151 4.07 -3.11 17.21
CA GLN A 151 2.62 -3.30 17.17
C GLN A 151 2.21 -4.57 16.42
N GLY A 152 2.94 -4.95 15.36
CA GLY A 152 2.58 -6.06 14.50
C GLY A 152 1.23 -5.84 13.79
N ILE A 153 0.77 -6.85 13.06
CA ILE A 153 -0.50 -6.83 12.32
C ILE A 153 -1.39 -8.01 12.71
N PRO A 154 -2.72 -7.86 12.75
CA PRO A 154 -3.66 -8.96 12.99
C PRO A 154 -3.90 -9.74 11.69
N LEU A 155 -2.86 -10.42 11.20
CA LEU A 155 -2.84 -11.07 9.87
C LEU A 155 -4.04 -11.99 9.63
N PHE A 156 -4.50 -12.70 10.67
CA PHE A 156 -5.58 -13.69 10.56
C PHE A 156 -6.96 -13.16 10.99
N TYR A 157 -7.12 -11.84 11.08
CA TYR A 157 -8.43 -11.23 11.33
C TYR A 157 -9.43 -11.61 10.20
N PRO A 158 -10.73 -11.91 10.49
CA PRO A 158 -11.41 -11.85 11.79
C PRO A 158 -11.31 -13.13 12.63
N VAL A 159 -10.74 -14.21 12.10
CA VAL A 159 -10.70 -15.53 12.79
C VAL A 159 -9.83 -15.48 14.05
N ASN A 160 -8.71 -14.76 13.98
CA ASN A 160 -7.79 -14.62 15.10
C ASN A 160 -7.23 -13.19 15.15
N ASN A 161 -7.44 -12.52 16.27
CA ASN A 161 -6.96 -11.14 16.48
C ASN A 161 -5.52 -11.07 17.03
N LYS A 162 -4.82 -12.21 17.19
CA LYS A 162 -3.42 -12.22 17.61
C LYS A 162 -2.56 -11.51 16.57
N LYS A 163 -1.71 -10.62 17.07
CA LYS A 163 -0.82 -9.84 16.20
C LYS A 163 0.42 -10.65 15.82
N VAL A 164 0.63 -10.79 14.52
CA VAL A 164 1.83 -11.39 13.94
C VAL A 164 2.91 -10.31 13.81
N LYS A 165 4.12 -10.62 14.22
CA LYS A 165 5.30 -9.74 14.12
C LYS A 165 6.56 -10.58 14.01
N PHE A 166 7.61 -10.01 13.43
CA PHE A 166 8.92 -10.62 13.40
C PHE A 166 9.61 -10.56 14.78
N PRO A 167 10.63 -11.41 15.03
CA PRO A 167 11.39 -11.38 16.29
C PRO A 167 12.09 -10.05 16.53
N MET A 168 12.60 -9.42 15.48
CA MET A 168 13.26 -8.12 15.56
C MET A 168 12.25 -7.02 15.20
N THR A 169 11.88 -6.23 16.21
CA THR A 169 10.89 -5.16 16.05
C THR A 169 11.37 -3.85 16.65
N TYR A 170 10.86 -2.73 16.13
CA TYR A 170 11.13 -1.40 16.66
C TYR A 170 9.83 -0.63 16.95
N VAL A 171 9.93 0.43 17.75
CA VAL A 171 8.80 1.30 18.11
C VAL A 171 8.73 2.46 17.13
N VAL A 172 7.66 2.51 16.35
CA VAL A 172 7.39 3.60 15.39
C VAL A 172 7.27 4.94 16.13
N GLY A 173 7.90 5.98 15.62
CA GLY A 173 7.85 7.33 16.19
C GLY A 173 8.83 7.56 17.36
N SER A 174 9.51 6.53 17.88
CA SER A 174 10.61 6.73 18.84
C SER A 174 11.86 7.27 18.14
N LYS A 175 12.78 7.90 18.90
CA LYS A 175 14.07 8.37 18.33
C LYS A 175 14.81 7.23 17.61
N LYS A 176 14.92 6.06 18.24
CA LYS A 176 15.56 4.88 17.63
C LYS A 176 14.76 4.37 16.42
N GLY A 177 13.43 4.31 16.52
CA GLY A 177 12.57 3.88 15.41
C GLY A 177 12.67 4.81 14.20
N ASN A 178 12.70 6.12 14.41
CA ASN A 178 12.89 7.10 13.34
C ASN A 178 14.26 6.95 12.68
N ALA A 179 15.33 6.69 13.45
CA ALA A 179 16.65 6.41 12.89
C ALA A 179 16.65 5.14 12.03
N ILE A 180 16.03 4.05 12.52
CA ILE A 180 15.90 2.80 11.76
C ILE A 180 15.14 3.05 10.44
N GLU A 181 13.98 3.72 10.49
CA GLU A 181 13.21 4.02 9.28
C GLU A 181 13.96 4.93 8.30
N SER A 182 14.77 5.87 8.80
CA SER A 182 15.64 6.72 7.95
C SER A 182 16.72 5.89 7.26
N VAL A 183 17.38 4.97 7.98
CA VAL A 183 18.38 4.06 7.40
C VAL A 183 17.75 3.16 6.35
N ILE A 184 16.59 2.56 6.64
CA ILE A 184 15.84 1.72 5.68
C ILE A 184 15.52 2.52 4.42
N THR A 185 14.99 3.74 4.58
CA THR A 185 14.63 4.60 3.44
C THR A 185 15.87 4.97 2.62
N MET A 186 16.99 5.29 3.27
CA MET A 186 18.26 5.56 2.59
C MET A 186 18.76 4.35 1.78
N MET A 187 18.75 3.16 2.39
CA MET A 187 19.13 1.93 1.69
C MET A 187 18.24 1.65 0.49
N ILE A 188 16.93 1.90 0.61
CA ILE A 188 15.97 1.77 -0.49
C ILE A 188 16.30 2.75 -1.61
N VAL A 189 16.58 4.01 -1.30
CA VAL A 189 16.95 5.02 -2.32
C VAL A 189 18.23 4.61 -3.05
N LEU A 190 19.24 4.13 -2.33
CA LEU A 190 20.47 3.62 -2.93
C LEU A 190 20.19 2.39 -3.81
N TYR A 191 19.36 1.46 -3.34
CA TYR A 191 18.96 0.28 -4.11
C TYR A 191 18.24 0.65 -5.41
N ILE A 192 17.27 1.58 -5.34
CA ILE A 192 16.54 2.06 -6.52
C ILE A 192 17.50 2.77 -7.47
N GLY A 193 18.35 3.66 -6.96
CA GLY A 193 19.36 4.36 -7.75
C GLY A 193 20.28 3.39 -8.47
N TYR A 194 20.79 2.39 -7.76
CA TYR A 194 21.65 1.34 -8.34
C TYR A 194 20.95 0.58 -9.47
N ASN A 195 19.68 0.18 -9.30
CA ASN A 195 18.97 -0.63 -10.29
C ASN A 195 18.43 0.16 -11.50
N LEU A 196 18.16 1.46 -11.31
CA LEU A 196 17.65 2.31 -12.38
C LEU A 196 18.76 3.09 -13.11
N MET A 197 20.00 3.08 -12.59
CA MET A 197 21.12 3.78 -13.22
C MET A 197 21.57 3.02 -14.47
N PRO A 198 21.66 3.68 -15.62
CA PRO A 198 22.22 3.07 -16.83
C PRO A 198 23.75 2.99 -16.66
N TRP A 199 24.23 1.88 -16.11
CA TRP A 199 25.67 1.63 -15.85
C TRP A 199 26.54 1.75 -17.10
N SER A 200 25.96 1.63 -18.30
CA SER A 200 26.65 1.85 -19.59
C SER A 200 27.11 3.30 -19.82
N ILE A 201 26.66 4.25 -18.99
CA ILE A 201 27.04 5.67 -19.11
C ILE A 201 28.27 6.00 -18.22
N LEU A 202 28.59 5.16 -17.23
CA LEU A 202 29.82 5.33 -16.43
C LEU A 202 30.97 4.57 -17.09
N PRO A 203 31.98 5.26 -17.64
CA PRO A 203 33.16 4.61 -18.18
C PRO A 203 34.03 4.11 -17.00
N LEU A 204 33.59 3.03 -16.34
CA LEU A 204 34.40 2.37 -15.30
C LEU A 204 35.77 1.92 -15.82
N ASP A 205 35.85 1.65 -17.14
CA ASP A 205 37.12 1.33 -17.80
C ASP A 205 38.10 2.51 -17.89
N ALA A 206 37.65 3.74 -17.65
CA ALA A 206 38.51 4.92 -17.61
C ALA A 206 39.08 5.23 -16.22
N ILE A 207 38.51 4.64 -15.14
CA ILE A 207 38.92 4.88 -13.74
C ILE A 207 39.89 3.77 -13.25
N LEU A 208 39.91 2.62 -13.93
CA LEU A 208 40.74 1.46 -13.56
C LEU A 208 41.99 1.31 -14.43
N LYS A 209 42.31 2.30 -15.24
CA LYS A 209 43.60 2.45 -15.96
C LYS A 209 44.40 3.57 -15.31
#